data_1ebdc1a619883bd35eaf6909f7db5b41
#
_entry.id   1ebdc1a619883bd35eaf6909f7db5b41
#
_cell.length_a   1.000
_cell.length_b   1.000
_cell.length_c   1.000
_cell.angle_alpha   90.00
_cell.angle_beta   90.00
_cell.angle_gamma   90.00
#
_symmetry.space_group_name_H-M   'P 1'
#
loop_
_entity.id
_entity.type
_entity.pdbx_description
1 polymer ?
#
loop_
_entity_poly.entity_id
_entity_poly.type
_entity_poly.pdbx_seq_one_letter_code
_entity_poly.pdbx_strand_id
1 'polypeptide(L)'
;KKADISFAMNGATSAAKSVSNIVFLTNDFAVFYDILMEGRRVINNIQKVASLFLTKTFFSIVFAVISVLFAFEFAFIPIQFTIISAITIGVPSFFLTFESNKEKVSNNFMRDILTNAAIGGGVLVASVLLTNIVIDNQAQMKFICFVLALINGLCMVAKVSLPLNKYKVVLLGVLSFAAIVGVFVNIFILKNHFAPLATPQLLYIVGLGCLIATIHFFTKRKSLV
;
A
#
# COMPACT_ATOMS: atom_id res chain seq x y z
N LYS A 1 -13.31 33.29 -15.67
CA LYS A 1 -11.89 33.11 -16.12
C LYS A 1 -10.82 33.37 -15.04
N LYS A 2 -11.20 33.93 -13.86
CA LYS A 2 -10.26 34.20 -12.74
C LYS A 2 -10.38 33.21 -11.58
N ALA A 3 -11.42 32.34 -11.58
CA ALA A 3 -11.63 31.36 -10.54
C ALA A 3 -10.99 30.02 -10.94
N ASP A 4 -10.38 29.32 -9.98
CA ASP A 4 -9.81 27.99 -10.16
C ASP A 4 -10.91 26.95 -10.43
N ILE A 5 -12.07 27.11 -9.77
CA ILE A 5 -13.28 26.28 -9.97
C ILE A 5 -14.50 27.21 -10.00
N SER A 6 -15.38 26.99 -10.97
CA SER A 6 -16.62 27.75 -11.13
C SER A 6 -17.84 26.82 -11.06
N PHE A 7 -18.88 27.29 -10.39
CA PHE A 7 -20.15 26.60 -10.21
C PHE A 7 -21.30 27.39 -10.82
N ALA A 8 -22.19 26.73 -11.54
CA ALA A 8 -23.46 27.29 -11.98
C ALA A 8 -24.63 26.58 -11.30
N MET A 9 -25.60 27.34 -10.81
CA MET A 9 -26.86 26.81 -10.28
C MET A 9 -27.85 26.53 -11.42
N ASN A 10 -28.89 25.74 -11.14
CA ASN A 10 -29.88 25.37 -12.15
C ASN A 10 -30.56 26.59 -12.83
N GLY A 11 -30.77 27.66 -12.07
CA GLY A 11 -31.34 28.92 -12.60
C GLY A 11 -30.36 29.81 -13.38
N ALA A 12 -29.09 29.43 -13.53
CA ALA A 12 -28.11 30.23 -14.26
C ALA A 12 -28.38 30.21 -15.77
N THR A 13 -27.94 31.28 -16.46
CA THR A 13 -28.05 31.40 -17.92
C THR A 13 -27.26 30.30 -18.63
N SER A 14 -27.66 29.95 -19.86
CA SER A 14 -26.95 28.95 -20.67
C SER A 14 -25.47 29.32 -20.88
N ALA A 15 -25.17 30.59 -21.03
CA ALA A 15 -23.81 31.11 -21.15
C ALA A 15 -22.99 30.86 -19.85
N ALA A 16 -23.58 31.06 -18.68
CA ALA A 16 -22.93 30.80 -17.41
C ALA A 16 -22.69 29.28 -17.19
N LYS A 17 -23.66 28.45 -17.58
CA LYS A 17 -23.55 26.98 -17.50
C LYS A 17 -22.45 26.44 -18.41
N SER A 18 -22.32 26.99 -19.62
CA SER A 18 -21.31 26.53 -20.61
C SER A 18 -19.86 26.86 -20.21
N VAL A 19 -19.62 27.88 -19.37
CA VAL A 19 -18.29 28.27 -18.91
C VAL A 19 -17.96 27.78 -17.50
N SER A 20 -18.92 27.16 -16.80
CA SER A 20 -18.69 26.63 -15.46
C SER A 20 -18.12 25.21 -15.49
N ASN A 21 -17.28 24.91 -14.52
CA ASN A 21 -16.69 23.57 -14.35
C ASN A 21 -17.73 22.55 -13.84
N ILE A 22 -18.68 23.01 -13.01
CA ILE A 22 -19.72 22.17 -12.42
C ILE A 22 -21.07 22.89 -12.52
N VAL A 23 -22.10 22.17 -12.94
CA VAL A 23 -23.48 22.68 -13.00
C VAL A 23 -24.35 21.90 -12.02
N PHE A 24 -24.96 22.61 -11.06
CA PHE A 24 -25.94 22.02 -10.14
C PHE A 24 -27.27 21.90 -10.84
N LEU A 25 -27.90 20.73 -10.77
CA LEU A 25 -29.23 20.49 -11.31
C LEU A 25 -30.36 20.97 -10.38
N THR A 26 -30.02 21.32 -9.14
CA THR A 26 -30.91 21.85 -8.11
C THR A 26 -30.49 23.25 -7.70
N ASN A 27 -31.38 23.99 -7.09
CA ASN A 27 -31.08 25.30 -6.51
C ASN A 27 -30.80 25.24 -5.02
N ASP A 28 -30.59 24.01 -4.49
CA ASP A 28 -30.25 23.78 -3.09
C ASP A 28 -28.73 23.88 -2.86
N PHE A 29 -28.32 24.83 -2.03
CA PHE A 29 -26.93 25.05 -1.67
C PHE A 29 -26.36 23.97 -0.74
N ALA A 30 -27.21 23.16 -0.08
CA ALA A 30 -26.78 22.05 0.77
C ALA A 30 -26.03 20.99 -0.03
N VAL A 31 -26.34 20.81 -1.31
CA VAL A 31 -25.65 19.89 -2.21
C VAL A 31 -24.15 20.20 -2.33
N PHE A 32 -23.75 21.47 -2.16
CA PHE A 32 -22.34 21.85 -2.16
C PHE A 32 -21.55 21.20 -1.02
N TYR A 33 -22.16 21.13 0.16
CA TYR A 33 -21.53 20.46 1.32
C TYR A 33 -21.34 18.97 1.07
N ASP A 34 -22.31 18.30 0.49
CA ASP A 34 -22.24 16.87 0.18
C ASP A 34 -21.14 16.57 -0.85
N ILE A 35 -21.02 17.40 -1.88
CA ILE A 35 -19.94 17.30 -2.89
C ILE A 35 -18.58 17.50 -2.23
N LEU A 36 -18.44 18.49 -1.35
CA LEU A 36 -17.19 18.71 -0.63
C LEU A 36 -16.78 17.50 0.23
N MET A 37 -17.76 16.91 0.94
CA MET A 37 -17.52 15.74 1.77
C MET A 37 -17.18 14.50 0.94
N GLU A 38 -17.81 14.33 -0.21
CA GLU A 38 -17.51 13.25 -1.13
C GLU A 38 -16.12 13.44 -1.77
N GLY A 39 -15.78 14.67 -2.16
CA GLY A 39 -14.44 15.00 -2.65
C GLY A 39 -13.34 14.67 -1.63
N ARG A 40 -13.55 14.99 -0.35
CA ARG A 40 -12.62 14.61 0.73
C ARG A 40 -12.49 13.09 0.86
N ARG A 41 -13.59 12.36 0.80
CA ARG A 41 -13.59 10.89 0.83
C ARG A 41 -12.74 10.31 -0.29
N VAL A 42 -12.95 10.77 -1.51
CA VAL A 42 -12.22 10.30 -2.70
C VAL A 42 -10.72 10.57 -2.56
N ILE A 43 -10.33 11.80 -2.20
CA ILE A 43 -8.92 12.18 -2.07
C ILE A 43 -8.23 11.36 -0.96
N ASN A 44 -8.86 11.21 0.20
CA ASN A 44 -8.30 10.42 1.31
C ASN A 44 -8.13 8.93 0.92
N ASN A 45 -9.09 8.37 0.18
CA ASN A 45 -8.99 6.99 -0.29
C ASN A 45 -7.89 6.84 -1.36
N ILE A 46 -7.78 7.78 -2.31
CA ILE A 46 -6.70 7.81 -3.30
C ILE A 46 -5.34 7.88 -2.60
N GLN A 47 -5.19 8.69 -1.55
CA GLN A 47 -3.93 8.79 -0.80
C GLN A 47 -3.48 7.43 -0.23
N LYS A 48 -4.41 6.67 0.34
CA LYS A 48 -4.14 5.34 0.89
C LYS A 48 -3.71 4.36 -0.19
N VAL A 49 -4.50 4.29 -1.26
CA VAL A 49 -4.24 3.40 -2.39
C VAL A 49 -2.92 3.75 -3.08
N ALA A 50 -2.67 5.03 -3.34
CA ALA A 50 -1.42 5.50 -3.94
C ALA A 50 -0.19 5.15 -3.08
N SER A 51 -0.30 5.24 -1.75
CA SER A 51 0.79 4.84 -0.85
C SER A 51 1.15 3.36 -1.00
N LEU A 52 0.16 2.46 -1.15
CA LEU A 52 0.40 1.03 -1.37
C LEU A 52 1.08 0.76 -2.72
N PHE A 53 0.56 1.35 -3.81
CA PHE A 53 1.13 1.18 -5.14
C PHE A 53 2.56 1.72 -5.23
N LEU A 54 2.80 2.93 -4.70
CA LEU A 54 4.11 3.57 -4.74
C LEU A 54 5.14 2.86 -3.87
N THR A 55 4.74 2.19 -2.78
CA THR A 55 5.64 1.35 -1.98
C THR A 55 6.26 0.24 -2.83
N LYS A 56 5.44 -0.45 -3.63
CA LYS A 56 5.93 -1.50 -4.55
C LYS A 56 6.81 -0.92 -5.65
N THR A 57 6.38 0.20 -6.23
CA THR A 57 7.14 0.87 -7.31
C THR A 57 8.50 1.32 -6.81
N PHE A 58 8.56 1.95 -5.63
CA PHE A 58 9.81 2.35 -5.00
C PHE A 58 10.74 1.16 -4.76
N PHE A 59 10.21 0.08 -4.14
CA PHE A 59 10.97 -1.16 -3.97
C PHE A 59 11.51 -1.68 -5.30
N SER A 60 10.66 -1.80 -6.33
CA SER A 60 11.05 -2.37 -7.61
C SER A 60 12.14 -1.57 -8.30
N ILE A 61 12.05 -0.24 -8.30
CA ILE A 61 13.06 0.64 -8.91
C ILE A 61 14.39 0.53 -8.17
N VAL A 62 14.36 0.71 -6.83
CA VAL A 62 15.59 0.71 -6.03
C VAL A 62 16.26 -0.66 -6.08
N PHE A 63 15.49 -1.74 -5.95
CA PHE A 63 16.04 -3.09 -5.98
C PHE A 63 16.58 -3.45 -7.37
N ALA A 64 15.92 -3.02 -8.47
CA ALA A 64 16.42 -3.24 -9.82
C ALA A 64 17.77 -2.55 -10.04
N VAL A 65 17.92 -1.29 -9.58
CA VAL A 65 19.20 -0.57 -9.67
C VAL A 65 20.29 -1.28 -8.88
N ILE A 66 20.00 -1.70 -7.65
CA ILE A 66 20.97 -2.41 -6.80
C ILE A 66 21.33 -3.77 -7.42
N SER A 67 20.37 -4.53 -7.95
CA SER A 67 20.61 -5.81 -8.61
C SER A 67 21.55 -5.69 -9.82
N VAL A 68 21.42 -4.63 -10.61
CA VAL A 68 22.31 -4.37 -11.75
C VAL A 68 23.72 -3.98 -11.26
N LEU A 69 23.82 -3.12 -10.26
CA LEU A 69 25.12 -2.62 -9.76
C LEU A 69 25.96 -3.70 -9.06
N PHE A 70 25.29 -4.59 -8.31
CA PHE A 70 25.95 -5.58 -7.46
C PHE A 70 25.80 -7.02 -7.97
N ALA A 71 25.20 -7.20 -9.16
CA ALA A 71 24.92 -8.52 -9.75
C ALA A 71 24.13 -9.47 -8.82
N PHE A 72 23.25 -8.92 -8.00
CA PHE A 72 22.36 -9.74 -7.16
C PHE A 72 21.26 -10.38 -8.02
N GLU A 73 20.98 -11.66 -7.75
CA GLU A 73 19.84 -12.30 -8.36
C GLU A 73 18.51 -11.67 -7.88
N PHE A 74 17.52 -11.70 -8.76
CA PHE A 74 16.20 -11.18 -8.41
C PHE A 74 15.55 -12.03 -7.31
N ALA A 75 15.14 -11.37 -6.23
CA ALA A 75 14.69 -12.01 -4.99
C ALA A 75 13.34 -12.74 -5.10
N PHE A 76 12.61 -12.53 -6.19
CA PHE A 76 11.25 -13.07 -6.37
C PHE A 76 11.09 -13.77 -7.71
N ILE A 77 10.32 -14.85 -7.70
CA ILE A 77 9.80 -15.47 -8.92
C ILE A 77 8.54 -14.69 -9.36
N PRO A 78 8.25 -14.54 -10.67
CA PRO A 78 7.10 -13.75 -11.15
C PRO A 78 5.76 -14.10 -10.48
N ILE A 79 5.49 -15.38 -10.23
CA ILE A 79 4.26 -15.82 -9.56
C ILE A 79 4.19 -15.35 -8.10
N GLN A 80 5.31 -15.34 -7.37
CA GLN A 80 5.39 -14.80 -6.01
C GLN A 80 5.04 -13.31 -5.99
N PHE A 81 5.57 -12.57 -6.96
CA PHE A 81 5.32 -11.14 -7.09
C PHE A 81 3.85 -10.82 -7.39
N THR A 82 3.17 -11.72 -8.15
CA THR A 82 1.74 -11.64 -8.41
C THR A 82 0.92 -11.89 -7.13
N ILE A 83 1.25 -12.93 -6.37
CA ILE A 83 0.57 -13.24 -5.09
C ILE A 83 0.73 -12.08 -4.10
N ILE A 84 1.96 -11.57 -3.91
CA ILE A 84 2.22 -10.41 -3.06
C ILE A 84 1.34 -9.23 -3.49
N SER A 85 1.35 -8.89 -4.79
CA SER A 85 0.61 -7.75 -5.31
C SER A 85 -0.90 -7.89 -5.14
N ALA A 86 -1.45 -9.09 -5.35
CA ALA A 86 -2.87 -9.34 -5.14
C ALA A 86 -3.29 -9.12 -3.69
N ILE A 87 -2.53 -9.70 -2.73
CA ILE A 87 -2.87 -9.68 -1.30
C ILE A 87 -2.58 -8.33 -0.66
N THR A 88 -1.47 -7.67 -1.01
CA THR A 88 -1.02 -6.45 -0.31
C THR A 88 -1.40 -5.15 -1.01
N ILE A 89 -1.81 -5.20 -2.26
CA ILE A 89 -2.17 -4.00 -3.04
C ILE A 89 -3.57 -4.15 -3.65
N GLY A 90 -3.80 -5.15 -4.50
CA GLY A 90 -5.02 -5.26 -5.28
C GLY A 90 -6.29 -5.35 -4.43
N VAL A 91 -6.38 -6.39 -3.60
CA VAL A 91 -7.53 -6.60 -2.72
C VAL A 91 -7.72 -5.46 -1.73
N PRO A 92 -6.69 -5.03 -0.94
CA PRO A 92 -6.87 -3.94 0.00
C PRO A 92 -7.21 -2.62 -0.68
N SER A 93 -6.65 -2.29 -1.84
CA SER A 93 -6.97 -1.06 -2.58
C SER A 93 -8.44 -1.00 -2.97
N PHE A 94 -8.99 -2.13 -3.47
CA PHE A 94 -10.40 -2.21 -3.81
C PHE A 94 -11.29 -1.94 -2.58
N PHE A 95 -11.04 -2.62 -1.48
CA PHE A 95 -11.88 -2.48 -0.28
C PHE A 95 -11.69 -1.13 0.42
N LEU A 96 -10.49 -0.54 0.41
CA LEU A 96 -10.24 0.79 0.98
C LEU A 96 -10.94 1.91 0.21
N THR A 97 -11.25 1.71 -1.07
CA THR A 97 -12.00 2.71 -1.88
C THR A 97 -13.43 2.93 -1.35
N PHE A 98 -14.03 1.94 -0.69
CA PHE A 98 -15.37 2.07 -0.09
C PHE A 98 -15.38 2.76 1.28
N GLU A 99 -14.22 3.10 1.81
CA GLU A 99 -14.15 3.76 3.11
C GLU A 99 -14.75 5.16 3.09
N SER A 100 -15.62 5.45 4.07
CA SER A 100 -16.22 6.78 4.25
C SER A 100 -15.33 7.67 5.14
N ASN A 101 -14.13 8.03 4.67
CA ASN A 101 -13.26 8.97 5.36
C ASN A 101 -13.48 10.40 4.82
N LYS A 102 -14.19 11.24 5.58
CA LYS A 102 -14.50 12.63 5.26
C LYS A 102 -13.60 13.64 6.00
N GLU A 103 -12.51 13.19 6.61
CA GLU A 103 -11.57 14.06 7.32
C GLU A 103 -10.96 15.10 6.38
N LYS A 104 -10.47 16.20 6.97
CA LYS A 104 -9.79 17.25 6.20
C LYS A 104 -8.57 16.66 5.49
N VAL A 105 -8.46 16.90 4.19
CA VAL A 105 -7.33 16.46 3.38
C VAL A 105 -6.04 17.13 3.88
N SER A 106 -4.95 16.37 3.95
CA SER A 106 -3.62 16.88 4.30
C SER A 106 -3.14 17.90 3.27
N ASN A 107 -2.59 19.02 3.75
CA ASN A 107 -1.97 20.01 2.86
C ASN A 107 -0.69 19.46 2.18
N ASN A 108 -0.09 18.41 2.74
CA ASN A 108 1.14 17.79 2.26
C ASN A 108 0.87 16.43 1.57
N PHE A 109 -0.25 16.32 0.86
CA PHE A 109 -0.72 15.09 0.22
C PHE A 109 0.39 14.28 -0.48
N MET A 110 1.12 14.91 -1.40
CA MET A 110 2.19 14.25 -2.16
C MET A 110 3.37 13.81 -1.27
N ARG A 111 3.76 14.66 -0.32
CA ARG A 111 4.84 14.35 0.63
C ARG A 111 4.50 13.15 1.49
N ASP A 112 3.26 13.08 1.99
CA ASP A 112 2.82 11.98 2.84
C ASP A 112 2.83 10.65 2.08
N ILE A 113 2.36 10.64 0.83
CA ILE A 113 2.39 9.46 -0.04
C ILE A 113 3.84 9.01 -0.29
N LEU A 114 4.70 9.93 -0.73
CA LEU A 114 6.09 9.61 -1.05
C LEU A 114 6.89 9.15 0.18
N THR A 115 6.67 9.78 1.33
CA THR A 115 7.32 9.38 2.58
C THR A 115 6.89 7.97 2.99
N ASN A 116 5.60 7.66 2.94
CA ASN A 116 5.10 6.33 3.25
C ASN A 116 5.64 5.29 2.29
N ALA A 117 5.68 5.60 1.00
CA ALA A 117 6.22 4.72 -0.03
C ALA A 117 7.72 4.47 0.15
N ALA A 118 8.50 5.52 0.42
CA ALA A 118 9.94 5.41 0.65
C ALA A 118 10.27 4.59 1.90
N ILE A 119 9.54 4.77 3.00
CA ILE A 119 9.72 3.98 4.22
C ILE A 119 9.37 2.52 3.96
N GLY A 120 8.16 2.25 3.44
CA GLY A 120 7.71 0.87 3.22
C GLY A 120 8.56 0.13 2.19
N GLY A 121 8.89 0.79 1.07
CA GLY A 121 9.75 0.21 0.04
C GLY A 121 11.20 0.08 0.49
N GLY A 122 11.73 1.06 1.23
CA GLY A 122 13.09 1.03 1.78
C GLY A 122 13.30 -0.07 2.80
N VAL A 123 12.32 -0.28 3.70
CA VAL A 123 12.34 -1.39 4.66
C VAL A 123 12.35 -2.74 3.94
N LEU A 124 11.56 -2.88 2.86
CA LEU A 124 11.55 -4.10 2.07
C LEU A 124 12.89 -4.32 1.34
N VAL A 125 13.47 -3.27 0.73
CA VAL A 125 14.80 -3.35 0.09
C VAL A 125 15.84 -3.81 1.12
N ALA A 126 15.90 -3.17 2.28
CA ALA A 126 16.85 -3.52 3.33
C ALA A 126 16.68 -4.98 3.79
N SER A 127 15.44 -5.44 3.97
CA SER A 127 15.14 -6.82 4.36
C SER A 127 15.60 -7.84 3.31
N VAL A 128 15.37 -7.54 2.02
CA VAL A 128 15.80 -8.41 0.91
C VAL A 128 17.33 -8.45 0.79
N LEU A 129 18.01 -7.31 0.92
CA LEU A 129 19.48 -7.24 0.87
C LEU A 129 20.11 -8.00 2.04
N LEU A 130 19.60 -7.83 3.27
CA LEU A 130 20.06 -8.57 4.42
C LEU A 130 19.88 -10.08 4.23
N THR A 131 18.73 -10.49 3.68
CA THR A 131 18.47 -11.91 3.41
C THR A 131 19.42 -12.47 2.36
N ASN A 132 19.74 -11.69 1.33
CA ASN A 132 20.69 -12.08 0.27
C ASN A 132 22.12 -12.28 0.80
N ILE A 133 22.52 -11.49 1.82
CA ILE A 133 23.85 -11.60 2.44
C ILE A 133 23.91 -12.78 3.42
N VAL A 134 22.82 -13.07 4.14
CA VAL A 134 22.81 -14.07 5.24
C VAL A 134 22.51 -15.49 4.75
N ILE A 135 21.76 -15.63 3.67
CA ILE A 135 21.24 -16.93 3.19
C ILE A 135 21.90 -17.29 1.85
N ASP A 136 22.79 -18.27 1.86
CA ASP A 136 23.49 -18.74 0.66
C ASP A 136 22.58 -19.55 -0.27
N ASN A 137 21.61 -20.29 0.30
CA ASN A 137 20.70 -21.12 -0.50
C ASN A 137 19.63 -20.27 -1.18
N GLN A 138 19.71 -20.17 -2.50
CA GLN A 138 18.83 -19.35 -3.31
C GLN A 138 17.34 -19.69 -3.18
N ALA A 139 16.99 -20.98 -3.05
CA ALA A 139 15.60 -21.39 -2.89
C ALA A 139 15.03 -20.91 -1.55
N GLN A 140 15.82 -21.04 -0.48
CA GLN A 140 15.45 -20.54 0.85
C GLN A 140 15.39 -19.01 0.87
N MET A 141 16.35 -18.33 0.26
CA MET A 141 16.40 -16.88 0.16
C MET A 141 15.13 -16.33 -0.52
N LYS A 142 14.75 -16.85 -1.69
CA LYS A 142 13.55 -16.44 -2.41
C LYS A 142 12.27 -16.67 -1.58
N PHE A 143 12.19 -17.79 -0.85
CA PHE A 143 11.05 -18.07 0.03
C PHE A 143 10.98 -17.11 1.21
N ILE A 144 12.11 -16.86 1.88
CA ILE A 144 12.19 -15.91 3.02
C ILE A 144 11.82 -14.50 2.56
N CYS A 145 12.37 -14.04 1.44
CA CYS A 145 12.02 -12.74 0.85
C CYS A 145 10.52 -12.64 0.54
N PHE A 146 9.90 -13.70 0.03
CA PHE A 146 8.46 -13.75 -0.22
C PHE A 146 7.65 -13.56 1.07
N VAL A 147 8.00 -14.27 2.15
CA VAL A 147 7.31 -14.15 3.45
C VAL A 147 7.50 -12.74 4.05
N LEU A 148 8.73 -12.21 4.02
CA LEU A 148 9.03 -10.86 4.51
C LEU A 148 8.29 -9.78 3.70
N ALA A 149 8.15 -9.96 2.39
CA ALA A 149 7.37 -9.04 1.55
C ALA A 149 5.88 -9.06 1.88
N LEU A 150 5.30 -10.23 2.18
CA LEU A 150 3.92 -10.32 2.66
C LEU A 150 3.74 -9.62 4.01
N ILE A 151 4.66 -9.84 4.97
CA ILE A 151 4.63 -9.17 6.28
C ILE A 151 4.72 -7.66 6.11
N ASN A 152 5.69 -7.16 5.33
CA ASN A 152 5.85 -5.74 5.06
C ASN A 152 4.60 -5.13 4.39
N GLY A 153 4.03 -5.81 3.41
CA GLY A 153 2.81 -5.38 2.74
C GLY A 153 1.61 -5.31 3.68
N LEU A 154 1.40 -6.33 4.53
CA LEU A 154 0.33 -6.32 5.53
C LEU A 154 0.53 -5.21 6.57
N CYS A 155 1.76 -4.96 7.03
CA CYS A 155 2.09 -3.83 7.90
C CYS A 155 1.77 -2.47 7.24
N MET A 156 2.07 -2.32 5.94
CA MET A 156 1.70 -1.13 5.17
C MET A 156 0.18 -0.96 5.06
N VAL A 157 -0.56 -2.04 4.74
CA VAL A 157 -2.04 -1.99 4.71
C VAL A 157 -2.58 -1.62 6.08
N ALA A 158 -2.09 -2.20 7.16
CA ALA A 158 -2.48 -1.85 8.52
C ALA A 158 -2.21 -0.37 8.82
N LYS A 159 -1.03 0.15 8.44
CA LYS A 159 -0.64 1.55 8.63
C LYS A 159 -1.58 2.52 7.92
N VAL A 160 -1.88 2.30 6.64
CA VAL A 160 -2.75 3.20 5.85
C VAL A 160 -4.24 3.04 6.19
N SER A 161 -4.62 1.92 6.80
CA SER A 161 -6.00 1.66 7.25
C SER A 161 -6.36 2.34 8.56
N LEU A 162 -5.42 2.97 9.25
CA LEU A 162 -5.69 3.62 10.53
C LEU A 162 -6.48 4.93 10.34
N PRO A 163 -7.39 5.29 11.28
CA PRO A 163 -7.84 4.54 12.46
C PRO A 163 -8.62 3.27 12.11
N LEU A 164 -8.43 2.22 12.94
CA LEU A 164 -9.06 0.91 12.69
C LEU A 164 -10.54 0.94 13.09
N ASN A 165 -11.41 0.65 12.13
CA ASN A 165 -12.83 0.36 12.34
C ASN A 165 -13.06 -1.17 12.26
N LYS A 166 -14.21 -1.65 12.74
CA LYS A 166 -14.56 -3.09 12.68
C LYS A 166 -14.38 -3.67 11.26
N TYR A 167 -14.80 -2.95 10.23
CA TYR A 167 -14.62 -3.32 8.83
C TYR A 167 -13.14 -3.53 8.45
N LYS A 168 -12.25 -2.63 8.87
CA LYS A 168 -10.82 -2.71 8.56
C LYS A 168 -10.11 -3.83 9.31
N VAL A 169 -10.55 -4.12 10.53
CA VAL A 169 -10.04 -5.27 11.31
C VAL A 169 -10.39 -6.57 10.62
N VAL A 170 -11.65 -6.71 10.16
CA VAL A 170 -12.07 -7.89 9.38
C VAL A 170 -11.28 -7.99 8.08
N LEU A 171 -11.10 -6.87 7.35
CA LEU A 171 -10.30 -6.84 6.13
C LEU A 171 -8.86 -7.32 6.38
N LEU A 172 -8.20 -6.80 7.42
CA LEU A 172 -6.84 -7.22 7.79
C LEU A 172 -6.80 -8.70 8.19
N GLY A 173 -7.82 -9.21 8.88
CA GLY A 173 -7.94 -10.63 9.22
C GLY A 173 -8.03 -11.50 7.96
N VAL A 174 -8.89 -11.13 7.01
CA VAL A 174 -9.03 -11.83 5.73
C VAL A 174 -7.73 -11.79 4.91
N LEU A 175 -7.05 -10.63 4.86
CA LEU A 175 -5.78 -10.50 4.15
C LEU A 175 -4.66 -11.31 4.81
N SER A 176 -4.62 -11.37 6.14
CA SER A 176 -3.67 -12.20 6.88
C SER A 176 -3.92 -13.69 6.61
N PHE A 177 -5.17 -14.11 6.59
CA PHE A 177 -5.53 -15.47 6.20
C PHE A 177 -5.13 -15.77 4.75
N ALA A 178 -5.43 -14.86 3.82
CA ALA A 178 -5.03 -14.99 2.42
C ALA A 178 -3.50 -15.05 2.26
N ALA A 179 -2.73 -14.33 3.08
CA ALA A 179 -1.28 -14.41 3.08
C ALA A 179 -0.78 -15.79 3.54
N ILE A 180 -1.39 -16.37 4.57
CA ILE A 180 -1.08 -17.75 5.01
C ILE A 180 -1.38 -18.74 3.88
N VAL A 181 -2.55 -18.64 3.25
CA VAL A 181 -2.90 -19.47 2.07
C VAL A 181 -1.88 -19.27 0.95
N GLY A 182 -1.46 -18.02 0.68
CA GLY A 182 -0.44 -17.69 -0.32
C GLY A 182 0.91 -18.38 -0.03
N VAL A 183 1.31 -18.47 1.24
CA VAL A 183 2.50 -19.22 1.66
C VAL A 183 2.34 -20.71 1.40
N PHE A 184 1.19 -21.31 1.72
CA PHE A 184 0.90 -22.71 1.41
C PHE A 184 0.89 -22.98 -0.09
N VAL A 185 0.27 -22.11 -0.87
CA VAL A 185 0.26 -22.19 -2.35
C VAL A 185 1.70 -22.14 -2.90
N ASN A 186 2.54 -21.23 -2.35
CA ASN A 186 3.95 -21.16 -2.73
C ASN A 186 4.69 -22.46 -2.46
N ILE A 187 4.50 -23.06 -1.28
CA ILE A 187 5.13 -24.35 -0.91
C ILE A 187 4.65 -25.48 -1.83
N PHE A 188 3.33 -25.54 -2.10
CA PHE A 188 2.73 -26.65 -2.87
C PHE A 188 3.01 -26.58 -4.37
N ILE A 189 2.89 -25.41 -4.97
CA ILE A 189 3.06 -25.20 -6.43
C ILE A 189 4.53 -25.15 -6.81
N LEU A 190 5.37 -24.58 -5.93
CA LEU A 190 6.80 -24.38 -6.20
C LEU A 190 7.67 -25.42 -5.49
N LYS A 191 7.21 -26.66 -5.37
CA LYS A 191 7.93 -27.78 -4.72
C LYS A 191 9.43 -27.86 -5.07
N ASN A 192 9.77 -27.57 -6.33
CA ASN A 192 11.15 -27.60 -6.82
C ASN A 192 12.01 -26.41 -6.34
N HIS A 193 11.39 -25.38 -5.74
CA HIS A 193 12.06 -24.18 -5.23
C HIS A 193 11.90 -24.03 -3.70
N PHE A 194 11.31 -25.04 -3.03
CA PHE A 194 11.17 -25.05 -1.59
C PHE A 194 12.27 -25.92 -0.98
N ALA A 195 13.17 -25.31 -0.22
CA ALA A 195 14.08 -26.02 0.66
C ALA A 195 13.56 -25.89 2.10
N PRO A 196 13.55 -26.99 2.89
CA PRO A 196 13.08 -26.94 4.27
C PRO A 196 13.89 -25.92 5.08
N LEU A 197 13.18 -25.10 5.86
CA LEU A 197 13.79 -24.10 6.72
C LEU A 197 14.27 -24.75 8.02
N ALA A 198 15.49 -24.46 8.40
CA ALA A 198 16.02 -24.82 9.71
C ALA A 198 15.52 -23.82 10.79
N THR A 199 15.61 -24.21 12.06
CA THR A 199 15.22 -23.37 13.21
C THR A 199 15.81 -21.95 13.19
N PRO A 200 17.10 -21.73 12.85
CA PRO A 200 17.68 -20.39 12.80
C PRO A 200 17.04 -19.50 11.74
N GLN A 201 16.59 -20.06 10.61
CA GLN A 201 15.93 -19.31 9.54
C GLN A 201 14.51 -18.89 9.93
N LEU A 202 13.80 -19.70 10.69
CA LEU A 202 12.50 -19.32 11.27
C LEU A 202 12.66 -18.18 12.27
N LEU A 203 13.66 -18.24 13.15
CA LEU A 203 13.98 -17.14 14.08
C LEU A 203 14.35 -15.85 13.33
N TYR A 204 15.08 -15.96 12.22
CA TYR A 204 15.42 -14.84 11.36
C TYR A 204 14.17 -14.17 10.77
N ILE A 205 13.22 -14.94 10.23
CA ILE A 205 11.94 -14.42 9.69
C ILE A 205 11.16 -13.70 10.79
N VAL A 206 11.04 -14.31 11.98
CA VAL A 206 10.33 -13.70 13.11
C VAL A 206 11.02 -12.42 13.56
N GLY A 207 12.34 -12.42 13.70
CA GLY A 207 13.12 -11.24 14.12
C GLY A 207 12.99 -10.07 13.15
N LEU A 208 13.18 -10.30 11.85
CA LEU A 208 13.01 -9.28 10.83
C LEU A 208 11.54 -8.86 10.70
N GLY A 209 10.60 -9.78 10.79
CA GLY A 209 9.17 -9.48 10.78
C GLY A 209 8.76 -8.54 11.92
N CYS A 210 9.23 -8.79 13.13
CA CYS A 210 9.03 -7.91 14.29
C CYS A 210 9.67 -6.52 14.06
N LEU A 211 10.87 -6.48 13.49
CA LEU A 211 11.57 -5.22 13.19
C LEU A 211 10.82 -4.41 12.13
N ILE A 212 10.31 -5.04 11.08
CA ILE A 212 9.46 -4.41 10.08
C ILE A 212 8.20 -3.81 10.75
N ALA A 213 7.52 -4.59 11.57
CA ALA A 213 6.31 -4.14 12.26
C ALA A 213 6.59 -2.93 13.18
N THR A 214 7.69 -2.96 13.93
CA THR A 214 8.09 -1.85 14.82
C THR A 214 8.42 -0.58 14.04
N ILE A 215 9.15 -0.67 12.91
CA ILE A 215 9.44 0.50 12.07
C ILE A 215 8.13 1.13 11.56
N HIS A 216 7.20 0.33 11.05
CA HIS A 216 5.92 0.84 10.57
C HIS A 216 5.09 1.47 11.68
N PHE A 217 5.14 0.92 12.90
CA PHE A 217 4.45 1.48 14.06
C PHE A 217 5.03 2.83 14.51
N PHE A 218 6.36 2.94 14.63
CA PHE A 218 7.03 4.17 15.05
C PHE A 218 6.94 5.30 14.03
N THR A 219 7.02 4.99 12.74
CA THR A 219 6.91 6.01 11.68
C THR A 219 5.53 6.64 11.60
N LYS A 220 4.49 5.96 12.09
CA LYS A 220 3.15 6.52 12.20
C LYS A 220 3.05 7.61 13.28
N ARG A 221 3.69 7.43 14.42
CA ARG A 221 3.61 8.36 15.55
C ARG A 221 4.12 9.78 15.19
N LYS A 222 5.03 9.89 14.19
CA LYS A 222 5.56 11.18 13.70
C LYS A 222 4.63 11.90 12.71
N SER A 223 3.68 11.22 12.08
CA SER A 223 2.76 11.84 11.09
C SER A 223 1.45 12.34 11.70
N LEU A 224 1.24 12.13 13.00
CA LEU A 224 0.06 12.55 13.77
C LEU A 224 0.35 13.74 14.71
N VAL A 225 1.58 14.23 14.76
CA VAL A 225 2.03 15.47 15.42
C VAL A 225 2.38 16.50 14.35
#